data_4b392b84d458c41ef2335fdb61bc29ec
#
_entry.id   4b392b84d458c41ef2335fdb61bc29ec
#
_cell.length_a   1.000
_cell.length_b   1.000
_cell.length_c   1.000
_cell.angle_alpha   90.00
_cell.angle_beta   90.00
_cell.angle_gamma   90.00
#
_symmetry.space_group_name_H-M   'P 1'
#
loop_
_entity.id
_entity.type
_entity.pdbx_description
1 polymer ?
#
loop_
_entity_poly.entity_id
_entity_poly.type
_entity_poly.pdbx_seq_one_letter_code
_entity_poly.pdbx_strand_id
1 'polypeptide(L)'
;MTKNNAKAKLVVTIVGIGYVGLSNAVLLAQHNKVYAVDILPERVNAVNNRCSPIMDKELEEYFAVKDMDLTAVMDGIQAYRRV
;
A
#
# COMPACT_ATOMS: atom_id res chain seq x y z
N MET A 1 -9.44 -19.17 -16.27
CA MET A 1 -9.16 -18.93 -15.91
C MET A 1 -8.61 -18.54 -15.34
N THR A 2 -8.69 -18.51 -15.20
CA THR A 2 -8.33 -18.07 -14.70
C THR A 2 -7.38 -17.91 -14.01
N LYS A 3 -7.16 -18.38 -13.61
CA LYS A 3 -6.05 -18.42 -12.90
C LYS A 3 -4.98 -17.64 -13.46
N ASN A 4 -5.01 -17.41 -14.64
CA ASN A 4 -4.08 -16.53 -15.26
C ASN A 4 -4.20 -15.17 -14.74
N ASN A 5 -5.37 -14.81 -14.30
CA ASN A 5 -5.58 -13.50 -13.75
C ASN A 5 -4.76 -13.27 -12.52
N ALA A 6 -4.54 -14.30 -11.78
CA ALA A 6 -3.76 -14.17 -10.57
C ALA A 6 -2.33 -13.81 -10.88
N LYS A 7 -1.87 -14.12 -12.07
CA LYS A 7 -0.51 -13.81 -12.40
C LYS A 7 -0.33 -12.46 -12.99
N ALA A 8 -1.41 -11.82 -13.38
CA ALA A 8 -1.34 -10.52 -14.02
C ALA A 8 -1.40 -9.43 -12.96
N LYS A 9 -0.37 -9.39 -12.13
CA LYS A 9 -0.28 -8.35 -11.12
C LYS A 9 -0.08 -7.00 -11.77
N LEU A 10 -0.80 -6.02 -11.27
CA LEU A 10 -0.60 -4.65 -11.68
C LEU A 10 0.37 -3.97 -10.73
N VAL A 11 0.98 -2.90 -11.21
CA VAL A 11 1.74 -2.00 -10.36
C VAL A 11 0.91 -0.75 -10.19
N VAL A 12 0.56 -0.43 -8.96
CA VAL A 12 -0.37 0.64 -8.65
C VAL A 12 0.30 1.65 -7.73
N THR A 13 0.12 2.92 -8.01
CA THR A 13 0.63 3.99 -7.16
C THR A 13 -0.56 4.71 -6.53
N ILE A 14 -0.57 4.77 -5.20
CA ILE A 14 -1.58 5.49 -4.45
C ILE A 14 -0.91 6.72 -3.85
N VAL A 15 -1.46 7.89 -4.13
CA VAL A 15 -0.90 9.14 -3.62
C VAL A 15 -1.71 9.59 -2.42
N GLY A 16 -1.05 9.73 -1.30
CA GLY A 16 -1.71 10.11 -0.05
C GLY A 16 -2.05 8.89 0.79
N ILE A 17 -1.50 8.84 2.01
CA ILE A 17 -1.75 7.73 2.93
C ILE A 17 -2.72 8.21 4.00
N GLY A 18 -3.81 8.84 3.58
CA GLY A 18 -4.93 9.14 4.45
C GLY A 18 -5.83 7.91 4.54
N TYR A 19 -6.97 8.03 5.18
CA TYR A 19 -7.83 6.87 5.41
C TYR A 19 -8.24 6.19 4.11
N VAL A 20 -8.72 6.97 3.15
CA VAL A 20 -9.21 6.40 1.89
C VAL A 20 -8.06 5.82 1.08
N GLY A 21 -6.95 6.56 0.97
CA GLY A 21 -5.81 6.09 0.21
C GLY A 21 -5.22 4.83 0.81
N LEU A 22 -5.07 4.80 2.13
CA LEU A 22 -4.51 3.64 2.80
C LEU A 22 -5.43 2.43 2.68
N SER A 23 -6.74 2.63 2.81
CA SER A 23 -7.69 1.53 2.65
C SER A 23 -7.60 0.92 1.26
N ASN A 24 -7.53 1.77 0.24
CA ASN A 24 -7.38 1.28 -1.12
C ASN A 24 -6.05 0.57 -1.31
N ALA A 25 -4.98 1.11 -0.73
CA ALA A 25 -3.67 0.52 -0.86
C ALA A 25 -3.61 -0.88 -0.28
N VAL A 26 -4.17 -1.08 0.92
CA VAL A 26 -4.13 -2.42 1.52
C VAL A 26 -4.98 -3.42 0.76
N LEU A 27 -6.12 -2.99 0.24
CA LEU A 27 -6.96 -3.89 -0.55
C LEU A 27 -6.26 -4.31 -1.84
N LEU A 28 -5.68 -3.36 -2.54
CA LEU A 28 -5.02 -3.64 -3.80
C LEU A 28 -3.73 -4.42 -3.62
N ALA A 29 -3.03 -4.19 -2.51
CA ALA A 29 -1.73 -4.81 -2.28
C ALA A 29 -1.83 -6.30 -1.99
N GLN A 30 -3.00 -6.81 -1.74
CA GLN A 30 -3.17 -8.24 -1.53
C GLN A 30 -2.98 -9.02 -2.83
N HIS A 31 -3.16 -8.37 -3.96
CA HIS A 31 -3.07 -9.04 -5.25
C HIS A 31 -2.23 -8.28 -6.26
N ASN A 32 -1.74 -7.12 -5.91
CA ASN A 32 -0.96 -6.28 -6.81
C ASN A 32 0.22 -5.68 -6.08
N LYS A 33 1.19 -5.18 -6.85
CA LYS A 33 2.29 -4.45 -6.26
C LYS A 33 1.86 -2.99 -6.09
N VAL A 34 1.90 -2.48 -4.88
CA VAL A 34 1.39 -1.14 -4.59
C VAL A 34 2.49 -0.27 -3.99
N TYR A 35 2.65 0.91 -4.54
CA TYR A 35 3.49 1.96 -3.97
C TYR A 35 2.57 3.02 -3.39
N ALA A 36 2.70 3.27 -2.10
CA ALA A 36 1.93 4.31 -1.42
C ALA A 36 2.84 5.49 -1.17
N VAL A 37 2.44 6.66 -1.61
CA VAL A 37 3.27 7.85 -1.60
C VAL A 37 2.71 8.86 -0.62
N ASP A 38 3.56 9.41 0.23
CA ASP A 38 3.13 10.48 1.13
C ASP A 38 4.30 11.41 1.42
N ILE A 39 3.98 12.62 1.84
CA ILE A 39 5.01 13.60 2.18
C ILE A 39 5.38 13.55 3.67
N LEU A 40 4.63 12.80 4.47
CA LEU A 40 4.88 12.71 5.91
C LEU A 40 5.72 11.48 6.21
N PRO A 41 6.95 11.67 6.69
CA PRO A 41 7.84 10.52 6.94
C PRO A 41 7.27 9.52 7.94
N GLU A 42 6.54 9.99 8.94
CA GLU A 42 6.00 9.09 9.94
C GLU A 42 4.96 8.15 9.35
N ARG A 43 4.20 8.59 8.36
CA ARG A 43 3.25 7.71 7.70
C ARG A 43 3.96 6.68 6.83
N VAL A 44 4.98 7.13 6.10
CA VAL A 44 5.76 6.23 5.25
C VAL A 44 6.43 5.16 6.10
N ASN A 45 7.04 5.57 7.19
CA ASN A 45 7.73 4.62 8.07
C ASN A 45 6.76 3.64 8.70
N ALA A 46 5.60 4.11 9.12
CA ALA A 46 4.61 3.24 9.74
C ALA A 46 4.16 2.15 8.77
N VAL A 47 3.84 2.52 7.55
CA VAL A 47 3.38 1.56 6.56
C VAL A 47 4.46 0.52 6.25
N ASN A 48 5.70 0.97 6.09
CA ASN A 48 6.79 0.05 5.78
C ASN A 48 7.10 -0.88 6.94
N ASN A 49 6.80 -0.46 8.17
CA ASN A 49 6.96 -1.31 9.34
C ASN A 49 5.70 -2.09 9.66
N ARG A 50 4.73 -2.05 8.78
CA ARG A 50 3.47 -2.76 8.93
C ARG A 50 2.70 -2.32 10.17
N CYS A 51 2.75 -1.02 10.43
CA CYS A 51 1.95 -0.40 11.47
C CYS A 51 1.02 0.59 10.81
N SER A 52 -0.25 0.55 11.13
CA SER A 52 -1.18 1.49 10.54
C SER A 52 -0.90 2.89 11.07
N PRO A 53 -0.71 3.89 10.20
CA PRO A 53 -0.55 5.28 10.66
C PRO A 53 -1.87 5.89 11.11
N ILE A 54 -2.97 5.18 10.91
CA ILE A 54 -4.29 5.65 11.27
C ILE A 54 -4.88 4.70 12.29
N MET A 55 -5.49 5.24 13.33
CA MET A 55 -6.11 4.41 14.36
C MET A 55 -7.44 3.89 13.87
N ASP A 56 -7.37 2.79 13.16
CA ASP A 56 -8.54 2.12 12.62
C ASP A 56 -8.35 0.63 12.80
N LYS A 57 -9.28 0.03 13.50
CA LYS A 57 -9.14 -1.37 13.90
C LYS A 57 -9.04 -2.29 12.70
N GLU A 58 -9.81 -2.04 11.68
CA GLU A 58 -9.82 -2.87 10.49
C GLU A 58 -8.49 -2.80 9.76
N LEU A 59 -7.93 -1.59 9.62
CA LEU A 59 -6.63 -1.42 8.99
C LEU A 59 -5.54 -2.08 9.81
N GLU A 60 -5.61 -1.97 11.12
CA GLU A 60 -4.62 -2.62 11.99
C GLU A 60 -4.65 -4.12 11.82
N GLU A 61 -5.82 -4.70 11.66
CA GLU A 61 -5.94 -6.13 11.43
C GLU A 61 -5.34 -6.54 10.11
N TYR A 62 -5.55 -5.76 9.06
CA TYR A 62 -4.94 -6.05 7.77
C TYR A 62 -3.41 -6.05 7.87
N PHE A 63 -2.85 -5.07 8.55
CA PHE A 63 -1.40 -5.01 8.69
C PHE A 63 -0.85 -6.16 9.53
N ALA A 64 -1.64 -6.66 10.46
CA ALA A 64 -1.18 -7.73 11.35
C ALA A 64 -1.23 -9.10 10.69
N VAL A 65 -2.23 -9.35 9.83
CA VAL A 65 -2.46 -10.72 9.37
C VAL A 65 -2.39 -10.91 7.86
N LYS A 66 -2.39 -9.84 7.09
CA LYS A 66 -2.42 -9.99 5.63
C LYS A 66 -1.02 -9.88 5.05
N ASP A 67 -0.80 -10.71 4.03
CA ASP A 67 0.43 -10.64 3.27
C ASP A 67 0.20 -9.66 2.13
N MET A 68 0.96 -8.57 2.10
CA MET A 68 0.72 -7.49 1.16
C MET A 68 2.01 -7.07 0.48
N ASP A 69 1.93 -6.84 -0.83
CA ASP A 69 3.05 -6.30 -1.58
C ASP A 69 2.90 -4.77 -1.60
N LEU A 70 3.20 -4.16 -0.46
CA LEU A 70 2.97 -2.75 -0.22
C LEU A 70 4.27 -2.09 0.23
N THR A 71 4.68 -1.06 -0.47
CA THR A 71 5.85 -0.27 -0.13
C THR A 71 5.44 1.19 -0.08
N ALA A 72 5.78 1.87 0.99
CA ALA A 72 5.53 3.29 1.09
C ALA A 72 6.81 4.05 0.77
N VAL A 73 6.66 5.16 0.06
CA VAL A 73 7.81 5.98 -0.33
C VAL A 73 7.49 7.45 -0.09
N MET A 74 8.54 8.22 0.18
CA MET A 74 8.43 9.66 0.30
C MET A 74 8.33 10.25 -1.08
N ASP A 75 7.41 11.19 -1.25
CA ASP A 75 7.31 11.92 -2.50
C ASP A 75 6.97 11.00 -3.67
N GLY A 76 6.57 11.55 -4.78
CA GLY A 76 6.05 10.79 -5.89
C GLY A 76 7.05 10.38 -6.94
N ILE A 77 8.21 11.01 -6.96
CA ILE A 77 9.10 10.82 -8.11
C ILE A 77 9.63 9.39 -8.21
N GLN A 78 10.08 8.84 -7.10
CA GLN A 78 10.61 7.48 -7.12
C GLN A 78 9.54 6.45 -7.46
N ALA A 79 8.36 6.64 -6.90
CA ALA A 79 7.27 5.72 -7.16
C ALA A 79 6.86 5.77 -8.62
N TYR A 80 6.78 6.97 -9.18
CA TYR A 80 6.38 7.11 -10.57
C TYR A 80 7.39 6.51 -11.52
N ARG A 81 8.65 6.54 -11.17
CA ARG A 81 9.67 5.93 -12.01
C ARG A 81 9.60 4.42 -12.01
N ARG A 82 9.04 3.82 -10.98
CA ARG A 82 8.98 2.38 -10.86
C ARG A 82 7.74 1.78 -11.52
N VAL A 83 6.79 2.62 -11.80
CA VAL A 83 5.62 2.14 -12.51
C VAL A 83 5.80 2.37 -13.99
#